data_674ccd9014ead45f01df456736512d77
#
_entry.id   674ccd9014ead45f01df456736512d77
#
_cell.length_a   1.000
_cell.length_b   1.000
_cell.length_c   1.000
_cell.angle_alpha   90.00
_cell.angle_beta   90.00
_cell.angle_gamma   90.00
#
_symmetry.space_group_name_H-M   'P 1'
#
loop_
_entity.id
_entity.type
_entity.pdbx_description
1 polymer ?
#
loop_
_entity_poly.entity_id
_entity_poly.type
_entity_poly.pdbx_seq_one_letter_code
_entity_poly.pdbx_strand_id
1 'polypeptide(L)'
;MNGIYILLTILLYFGMLLLVARLTGRHSDNDAFFRGNRRSPWYIVSFGMIGASLSGVTFVSVPGMVRGIDMTYMQTCFGFFIGYLIIAHVLLPLYYRLNLTSIYTYLGDRIGRHAYKTGASFFLLSKIIGAAARLYLVCLILQHYVFDAFHIPFAATVIGIVLLIWLYTRRSGIRTIVWTDSLQTLCLLLALGLILYEVSGQLNLDFPGLVHAIRENEHSRIFVFDDWHSKQNFFKQFFSGIFITIVMTGLDQDMMQKNLSCKNLREAQENMYCYGISFVPVNFLFLSLGILLLLFASQLNIPLPAAGDEILPLFAAEGHLGFAVLIFFTIGIIAAAFSSADSALTALTTSFCIDIAGISHLSGKEAERRRKLVHFCISVLFIGFILLFKAVNNKSVIDAIYTIASYTYGPLLGLFAFGLFTPMRPRDRFVPYIAIASPLLCYAIDRLVFTSTGYQFGYEMLMFNGFLTFMGLTCLSIKTKNYGNTQCRICSK
;
A
#
# COMPACT_ATOMS: atom_id res chain seq x y z
N MET A 1 32.54 7.92 8.78
CA MET A 1 32.24 9.18 8.07
C MET A 1 30.91 9.19 7.35
N ASN A 2 30.47 8.08 6.78
CA ASN A 2 29.21 8.00 6.01
C ASN A 2 27.94 8.35 6.81
N GLY A 3 27.87 8.03 8.12
CA GLY A 3 26.67 8.29 8.94
C GLY A 3 26.29 9.77 9.07
N ILE A 4 27.26 10.67 9.13
CA ILE A 4 26.99 12.13 9.22
C ILE A 4 26.37 12.65 7.91
N TYR A 5 26.90 12.23 6.76
CA TYR A 5 26.36 12.64 5.46
C TYR A 5 24.94 12.12 5.26
N ILE A 6 24.67 10.87 5.67
CA ILE A 6 23.34 10.28 5.62
C ILE A 6 22.38 11.07 6.54
N LEU A 7 22.79 11.40 7.76
CA LEU A 7 21.99 12.19 8.69
C LEU A 7 21.68 13.58 8.14
N LEU A 8 22.68 14.26 7.54
CA LEU A 8 22.48 15.55 6.89
C LEU A 8 21.50 15.44 5.72
N THR A 9 21.62 14.38 4.91
CA THR A 9 20.68 14.10 3.81
C THR A 9 19.25 13.92 4.31
N ILE A 10 19.07 13.18 5.40
CA ILE A 10 17.75 12.97 6.05
C ILE A 10 17.18 14.32 6.51
N LEU A 11 17.98 15.13 7.20
CA LEU A 11 17.54 16.43 7.70
C LEU A 11 17.20 17.41 6.58
N LEU A 12 17.99 17.44 5.51
CA LEU A 12 17.74 18.30 4.35
C LEU A 12 16.49 17.87 3.61
N TYR A 13 16.32 16.57 3.36
CA TYR A 13 15.13 16.01 2.75
C TYR A 13 13.87 16.32 3.57
N PHE A 14 13.96 16.14 4.88
CA PHE A 14 12.84 16.46 5.78
C PHE A 14 12.54 17.97 5.81
N GLY A 15 13.56 18.81 5.79
CA GLY A 15 13.40 20.26 5.66
C GLY A 15 12.63 20.65 4.39
N MET A 16 12.89 19.97 3.28
CA MET A 16 12.17 20.13 2.02
C MET A 16 10.71 19.71 2.14
N LEU A 17 10.40 18.58 2.78
CA LEU A 17 9.02 18.16 3.04
C LEU A 17 8.25 19.16 3.92
N LEU A 18 8.89 19.68 4.98
CA LEU A 18 8.30 20.74 5.82
C LEU A 18 8.03 22.02 5.03
N LEU A 19 8.94 22.40 4.12
CA LEU A 19 8.75 23.57 3.26
C LEU A 19 7.53 23.36 2.34
N VAL A 20 7.42 22.22 1.67
CA VAL A 20 6.26 21.88 0.83
C VAL A 20 4.98 21.89 1.69
N ALA A 21 4.99 21.28 2.85
CA ALA A 21 3.85 21.27 3.76
C ALA A 21 3.44 22.68 4.22
N ARG A 22 4.40 23.57 4.43
CA ARG A 22 4.13 24.97 4.80
C ARG A 22 3.56 25.78 3.64
N LEU A 23 4.04 25.55 2.43
CA LEU A 23 3.54 26.26 1.22
C LEU A 23 2.13 25.81 0.84
N THR A 24 1.85 24.52 0.93
CA THR A 24 0.55 23.94 0.56
C THR A 24 -0.51 24.07 1.67
N GLY A 25 -0.06 24.17 2.93
CA GLY A 25 -0.92 24.14 4.12
C GLY A 25 -1.46 25.48 4.62
N ARG A 26 -1.36 26.58 3.88
CA ARG A 26 -1.71 27.94 4.36
C ARG A 26 -3.21 28.13 4.69
N HIS A 27 -4.11 27.34 4.11
CA HIS A 27 -5.56 27.41 4.38
C HIS A 27 -6.07 25.97 4.57
N SER A 28 -5.94 25.43 5.78
CA SER A 28 -6.30 24.06 6.10
C SER A 28 -7.53 24.02 7.01
N ASP A 29 -8.68 23.82 6.41
CA ASP A 29 -9.91 23.41 7.07
C ASP A 29 -10.07 21.87 7.09
N ASN A 30 -11.15 21.38 7.63
CA ASN A 30 -11.42 19.95 7.65
C ASN A 30 -11.69 19.39 6.26
N ASP A 31 -12.25 20.17 5.32
CA ASP A 31 -12.47 19.70 3.94
C ASP A 31 -11.13 19.57 3.18
N ALA A 32 -10.21 20.51 3.37
CA ALA A 32 -8.84 20.39 2.85
C ALA A 32 -8.14 19.14 3.41
N PHE A 33 -8.34 18.81 4.68
CA PHE A 33 -7.76 17.62 5.30
C PHE A 33 -8.36 16.33 4.74
N PHE A 34 -9.68 16.25 4.59
CA PHE A 34 -10.36 15.00 4.21
C PHE A 34 -10.47 14.82 2.71
N ARG A 35 -10.64 15.89 1.90
CA ARG A 35 -10.92 15.83 0.46
C ARG A 35 -9.98 16.66 -0.41
N GLY A 36 -9.02 17.39 0.16
CA GLY A 36 -8.18 18.33 -0.60
C GLY A 36 -8.98 19.43 -1.30
N ASN A 37 -10.19 19.74 -0.82
CA ASN A 37 -11.15 20.66 -1.44
C ASN A 37 -11.53 20.28 -2.88
N ARG A 38 -11.29 19.02 -3.31
CA ARG A 38 -11.49 18.53 -4.70
C ARG A 38 -10.83 19.41 -5.75
N ARG A 39 -9.60 19.83 -5.53
CA ARG A 39 -8.82 20.71 -6.41
C ARG A 39 -7.45 20.16 -6.76
N SER A 40 -7.17 18.91 -6.42
CA SER A 40 -5.90 18.28 -6.75
C SER A 40 -5.82 17.99 -8.25
N PRO A 41 -4.78 18.42 -8.95
CA PRO A 41 -4.59 18.10 -10.38
C PRO A 41 -4.37 16.59 -10.53
N TRP A 42 -5.11 15.95 -11.42
CA TRP A 42 -5.10 14.49 -11.57
C TRP A 42 -3.72 13.90 -11.88
N TYR A 43 -2.89 14.61 -12.68
CA TYR A 43 -1.54 14.16 -13.02
C TYR A 43 -0.57 14.19 -11.82
N ILE A 44 -0.73 15.16 -10.90
CA ILE A 44 0.01 15.19 -9.63
C ILE A 44 -0.45 14.05 -8.72
N VAL A 45 -1.76 13.82 -8.64
CA VAL A 45 -2.33 12.71 -7.85
C VAL A 45 -1.82 11.37 -8.40
N SER A 46 -1.83 11.17 -9.73
CA SER A 46 -1.35 9.95 -10.38
C SER A 46 0.12 9.69 -10.06
N PHE A 47 0.95 10.71 -10.24
CA PHE A 47 2.37 10.60 -9.98
C PHE A 47 2.65 10.30 -8.49
N GLY A 48 1.96 10.97 -7.56
CA GLY A 48 2.07 10.70 -6.13
C GLY A 48 1.55 9.32 -5.73
N MET A 49 0.48 8.82 -6.37
CA MET A 49 -0.06 7.48 -6.12
C MET A 49 0.92 6.37 -6.52
N ILE A 50 1.71 6.57 -7.58
CA ILE A 50 2.79 5.63 -7.94
C ILE A 50 3.74 5.44 -6.75
N GLY A 51 4.26 6.53 -6.18
CA GLY A 51 5.18 6.46 -5.03
C GLY A 51 4.55 5.94 -3.76
N ALA A 52 3.28 6.30 -3.49
CA ALA A 52 2.56 5.78 -2.33
C ALA A 52 2.35 4.26 -2.38
N SER A 53 2.25 3.69 -3.59
CA SER A 53 2.14 2.24 -3.79
C SER A 53 3.50 1.56 -3.84
N LEU A 54 4.52 2.23 -4.39
CA LEU A 54 5.91 1.81 -4.36
C LEU A 54 6.50 2.13 -2.98
N SER A 55 6.05 1.43 -1.95
CA SER A 55 6.52 1.62 -0.59
C SER A 55 8.01 1.27 -0.43
N GLY A 56 8.61 1.63 0.72
CA GLY A 56 9.98 1.21 1.05
C GLY A 56 10.19 -0.30 0.96
N VAL A 57 9.13 -1.09 1.22
CA VAL A 57 9.16 -2.55 1.02
C VAL A 57 9.32 -2.88 -0.46
N THR A 58 8.56 -2.25 -1.36
CA THR A 58 8.72 -2.46 -2.81
C THR A 58 10.13 -2.12 -3.27
N PHE A 59 10.71 -1.02 -2.75
CA PHE A 59 12.04 -0.55 -3.12
C PHE A 59 13.15 -1.58 -2.84
N VAL A 60 13.05 -2.32 -1.75
CA VAL A 60 14.08 -3.31 -1.35
C VAL A 60 13.67 -4.76 -1.62
N SER A 61 12.37 -5.10 -1.41
CA SER A 61 11.92 -6.49 -1.50
C SER A 61 11.70 -6.94 -2.93
N VAL A 62 11.22 -6.07 -3.85
CA VAL A 62 10.97 -6.48 -5.25
C VAL A 62 12.25 -6.86 -5.98
N PRO A 63 13.36 -6.11 -5.90
CA PRO A 63 14.64 -6.59 -6.43
C PRO A 63 15.09 -7.90 -5.76
N GLY A 64 14.95 -7.99 -4.44
CA GLY A 64 15.43 -9.14 -3.67
C GLY A 64 14.67 -10.44 -3.91
N MET A 65 13.38 -10.36 -4.28
CA MET A 65 12.56 -11.56 -4.51
C MET A 65 12.94 -12.31 -5.79
N VAL A 66 13.63 -11.66 -6.75
CA VAL A 66 14.05 -12.28 -8.02
C VAL A 66 14.86 -13.54 -7.77
N ARG A 67 15.72 -13.56 -6.76
CA ARG A 67 16.50 -14.74 -6.37
C ARG A 67 15.65 -15.97 -6.05
N GLY A 68 14.46 -15.78 -5.51
CA GLY A 68 13.62 -16.90 -5.02
C GLY A 68 12.45 -17.26 -5.93
N ILE A 69 11.97 -16.28 -6.70
CA ILE A 69 10.76 -16.46 -7.51
C ILE A 69 10.91 -15.93 -8.94
N ASP A 70 12.13 -15.65 -9.39
CA ASP A 70 12.43 -15.06 -10.69
C ASP A 70 11.67 -13.74 -10.92
N MET A 71 11.38 -13.38 -12.16
CA MET A 71 10.54 -12.22 -12.49
C MET A 71 9.04 -12.51 -12.44
N THR A 72 8.60 -13.61 -11.81
CA THR A 72 7.19 -14.05 -11.82
C THR A 72 6.22 -13.07 -11.14
N TYR A 73 6.70 -12.17 -10.28
CA TYR A 73 5.90 -11.09 -9.71
C TYR A 73 5.26 -10.17 -10.77
N MET A 74 5.82 -10.13 -11.98
CA MET A 74 5.20 -9.42 -13.11
C MET A 74 3.79 -9.93 -13.43
N GLN A 75 3.51 -11.22 -13.22
CA GLN A 75 2.18 -11.81 -13.42
C GLN A 75 1.14 -11.12 -12.51
N THR A 76 1.53 -10.86 -11.25
CA THR A 76 0.70 -10.12 -10.28
C THR A 76 0.52 -8.67 -10.73
N CYS A 77 1.58 -8.02 -11.24
CA CYS A 77 1.52 -6.64 -11.75
C CYS A 77 0.58 -6.49 -12.95
N PHE A 78 0.51 -7.48 -13.84
CA PHE A 78 -0.51 -7.50 -14.91
C PHE A 78 -1.93 -7.61 -14.34
N GLY A 79 -2.11 -8.41 -13.28
CA GLY A 79 -3.38 -8.44 -12.53
C GLY A 79 -3.72 -7.08 -11.93
N PHE A 80 -2.75 -6.37 -11.35
CA PHE A 80 -2.96 -5.03 -10.79
C PHE A 80 -3.51 -4.06 -11.85
N PHE A 81 -2.97 -4.08 -13.06
CA PHE A 81 -3.44 -3.23 -14.14
C PHE A 81 -4.94 -3.43 -14.43
N ILE A 82 -5.39 -4.69 -14.54
CA ILE A 82 -6.80 -5.01 -14.73
C ILE A 82 -7.64 -4.56 -13.51
N GLY A 83 -7.12 -4.75 -12.30
CA GLY A 83 -7.75 -4.26 -11.08
C GLY A 83 -7.97 -2.73 -11.09
N TYR A 84 -7.00 -1.95 -11.53
CA TYR A 84 -7.14 -0.50 -11.68
C TYR A 84 -8.20 -0.11 -12.70
N LEU A 85 -8.34 -0.84 -13.82
CA LEU A 85 -9.43 -0.62 -14.78
C LEU A 85 -10.80 -0.89 -14.15
N ILE A 86 -10.94 -1.95 -13.36
CA ILE A 86 -12.18 -2.26 -12.62
C ILE A 86 -12.50 -1.14 -11.62
N ILE A 87 -11.53 -0.65 -10.87
CA ILE A 87 -11.72 0.49 -9.96
C ILE A 87 -12.20 1.72 -10.71
N ALA A 88 -11.55 2.05 -11.84
CA ALA A 88 -11.88 3.23 -12.65
C ALA A 88 -13.31 3.20 -13.20
N HIS A 89 -13.81 2.01 -13.58
CA HIS A 89 -15.12 1.88 -14.23
C HIS A 89 -16.26 1.48 -13.29
N VAL A 90 -15.96 0.85 -12.14
CA VAL A 90 -17.00 0.35 -11.22
C VAL A 90 -17.04 1.18 -9.93
N LEU A 91 -15.91 1.32 -9.24
CA LEU A 91 -15.90 1.93 -7.91
C LEU A 91 -15.88 3.45 -7.95
N LEU A 92 -15.06 4.08 -8.79
CA LEU A 92 -15.00 5.54 -8.88
C LEU A 92 -16.35 6.17 -9.32
N PRO A 93 -17.07 5.66 -10.34
CA PRO A 93 -18.40 6.16 -10.66
C PRO A 93 -19.37 6.09 -9.49
N LEU A 94 -19.34 5.00 -8.71
CA LEU A 94 -20.17 4.83 -7.51
C LEU A 94 -19.83 5.90 -6.46
N TYR A 95 -18.54 6.09 -6.15
CA TYR A 95 -18.09 7.00 -5.10
C TYR A 95 -18.35 8.47 -5.45
N TYR A 96 -18.11 8.87 -6.70
CA TYR A 96 -18.39 10.22 -7.16
C TYR A 96 -19.89 10.52 -7.22
N ARG A 97 -20.71 9.56 -7.68
CA ARG A 97 -22.17 9.70 -7.73
C ARG A 97 -22.78 9.88 -6.34
N LEU A 98 -22.30 9.12 -5.35
CA LEU A 98 -22.75 9.22 -3.97
C LEU A 98 -22.08 10.36 -3.18
N ASN A 99 -21.16 11.08 -3.81
CA ASN A 99 -20.44 12.21 -3.20
C ASN A 99 -19.74 11.85 -1.87
N LEU A 100 -19.15 10.66 -1.79
CA LEU A 100 -18.61 10.11 -0.56
C LEU A 100 -17.37 10.88 -0.07
N THR A 101 -17.22 10.99 1.25
CA THR A 101 -15.97 11.39 1.93
C THR A 101 -15.25 10.16 2.48
N SER A 102 -16.00 9.23 3.07
CA SER A 102 -15.54 7.89 3.40
C SER A 102 -16.25 6.89 2.50
N ILE A 103 -15.48 5.98 1.91
CA ILE A 103 -16.04 4.94 1.03
C ILE A 103 -16.92 3.95 1.78
N TYR A 104 -16.74 3.83 3.10
CA TYR A 104 -17.49 2.89 3.94
C TYR A 104 -18.92 3.35 4.20
N THR A 105 -19.25 4.64 4.02
CA THR A 105 -20.63 5.14 4.10
C THR A 105 -21.54 4.45 3.10
N TYR A 106 -21.00 4.00 1.95
CA TYR A 106 -21.73 3.15 1.00
C TYR A 106 -22.32 1.90 1.65
N LEU A 107 -21.57 1.22 2.52
CA LEU A 107 -22.06 0.04 3.24
C LEU A 107 -23.22 0.38 4.18
N GLY A 108 -23.18 1.56 4.78
CA GLY A 108 -24.26 2.09 5.63
C GLY A 108 -25.56 2.27 4.87
N ASP A 109 -25.49 2.93 3.73
CA ASP A 109 -26.65 3.22 2.88
C ASP A 109 -27.21 1.94 2.22
N ARG A 110 -26.32 1.01 1.86
CA ARG A 110 -26.69 -0.19 1.11
C ARG A 110 -27.11 -1.36 1.99
N ILE A 111 -26.44 -1.60 3.11
CA ILE A 111 -26.65 -2.75 4.00
C ILE A 111 -27.23 -2.28 5.33
N GLY A 112 -26.45 -1.48 6.10
CA GLY A 112 -26.88 -0.95 7.37
C GLY A 112 -25.70 -0.44 8.24
N ARG A 113 -26.05 0.06 9.42
CA ARG A 113 -25.11 0.71 10.35
C ARG A 113 -24.02 -0.25 10.85
N HIS A 114 -24.35 -1.53 11.11
CA HIS A 114 -23.37 -2.50 11.58
C HIS A 114 -22.38 -2.85 10.46
N ALA A 115 -22.84 -3.02 9.22
CA ALA A 115 -21.98 -3.24 8.06
C ALA A 115 -21.01 -2.06 7.84
N TYR A 116 -21.50 -0.82 7.96
CA TYR A 116 -20.70 0.39 7.88
C TYR A 116 -19.56 0.39 8.92
N LYS A 117 -19.92 0.20 10.20
CA LYS A 117 -18.92 0.16 11.29
C LYS A 117 -17.94 -1.01 11.14
N THR A 118 -18.42 -2.17 10.70
CA THR A 118 -17.58 -3.35 10.45
C THR A 118 -16.57 -3.08 9.35
N GLY A 119 -17.01 -2.54 8.21
CA GLY A 119 -16.12 -2.20 7.09
C GLY A 119 -15.03 -1.20 7.51
N ALA A 120 -15.43 -0.11 8.17
CA ALA A 120 -14.48 0.88 8.68
C ALA A 120 -13.49 0.28 9.69
N SER A 121 -13.94 -0.60 10.60
CA SER A 121 -13.08 -1.24 11.60
C SER A 121 -12.08 -2.19 10.97
N PHE A 122 -12.49 -3.00 9.99
CA PHE A 122 -11.58 -3.88 9.23
C PHE A 122 -10.54 -3.08 8.44
N PHE A 123 -10.93 -1.96 7.83
CA PHE A 123 -9.98 -1.05 7.20
C PHE A 123 -8.96 -0.50 8.21
N LEU A 124 -9.43 0.05 9.33
CA LEU A 124 -8.53 0.61 10.34
C LEU A 124 -7.51 -0.44 10.83
N LEU A 125 -7.97 -1.66 11.10
CA LEU A 125 -7.11 -2.77 11.51
C LEU A 125 -6.10 -3.14 10.41
N SER A 126 -6.58 -3.38 9.20
CA SER A 126 -5.74 -3.76 8.06
C SER A 126 -4.70 -2.70 7.74
N LYS A 127 -5.12 -1.43 7.72
CA LYS A 127 -4.27 -0.31 7.36
C LYS A 127 -3.18 -0.05 8.39
N ILE A 128 -3.53 -0.06 9.69
CA ILE A 128 -2.52 0.19 10.75
C ILE A 128 -1.46 -0.90 10.77
N ILE A 129 -1.86 -2.17 10.66
CA ILE A 129 -0.92 -3.30 10.67
C ILE A 129 -0.06 -3.28 9.40
N GLY A 130 -0.66 -3.15 8.22
CA GLY A 130 0.06 -3.14 6.95
C GLY A 130 1.01 -1.95 6.79
N ALA A 131 0.62 -0.77 7.25
CA ALA A 131 1.48 0.42 7.21
C ALA A 131 2.61 0.32 8.25
N ALA A 132 2.33 -0.20 9.45
CA ALA A 132 3.34 -0.43 10.47
C ALA A 132 4.40 -1.44 10.02
N ALA A 133 4.02 -2.52 9.35
CA ALA A 133 4.95 -3.49 8.79
C ALA A 133 5.88 -2.86 7.74
N ARG A 134 5.33 -2.00 6.86
CA ARG A 134 6.13 -1.30 5.84
C ARG A 134 7.14 -0.34 6.46
N LEU A 135 6.69 0.48 7.43
CA LEU A 135 7.58 1.43 8.08
C LEU A 135 8.62 0.73 8.97
N TYR A 136 8.27 -0.42 9.57
CA TYR A 136 9.18 -1.25 10.36
C TYR A 136 10.42 -1.64 9.56
N LEU A 137 10.26 -2.15 8.32
CA LEU A 137 11.39 -2.53 7.46
C LEU A 137 12.34 -1.35 7.22
N VAL A 138 11.78 -0.18 6.92
CA VAL A 138 12.60 1.01 6.69
C VAL A 138 13.29 1.49 7.97
N CYS A 139 12.60 1.44 9.11
CA CYS A 139 13.21 1.73 10.40
C CYS A 139 14.37 0.78 10.72
N LEU A 140 14.27 -0.51 10.36
CA LEU A 140 15.36 -1.48 10.52
C LEU A 140 16.58 -1.12 9.66
N ILE A 141 16.35 -0.79 8.39
CA ILE A 141 17.43 -0.41 7.47
C ILE A 141 18.11 0.87 7.96
N LEU A 142 17.34 1.89 8.31
CA LEU A 142 17.91 3.14 8.86
C LEU A 142 18.60 2.91 10.20
N GLN A 143 18.08 2.03 11.05
CA GLN A 143 18.74 1.67 12.30
C GLN A 143 20.11 1.07 12.03
N HIS A 144 20.17 0.02 11.22
CA HIS A 144 21.40 -0.74 10.96
C HIS A 144 22.47 0.12 10.26
N TYR A 145 22.11 0.84 9.20
CA TYR A 145 23.08 1.58 8.38
C TYR A 145 23.38 3.01 8.85
N VAL A 146 22.55 3.58 9.76
CA VAL A 146 22.70 4.98 10.19
C VAL A 146 22.78 5.10 11.70
N PHE A 147 21.76 4.66 12.43
CA PHE A 147 21.58 5.03 13.83
C PHE A 147 22.35 4.16 14.81
N ASP A 148 22.71 2.92 14.43
CA ASP A 148 23.56 2.05 15.27
C ASP A 148 24.96 2.65 15.50
N ALA A 149 25.49 3.36 14.49
CA ALA A 149 26.76 4.10 14.61
C ALA A 149 26.73 5.19 15.69
N PHE A 150 25.54 5.69 16.03
CA PHE A 150 25.34 6.71 17.07
C PHE A 150 24.78 6.12 18.37
N HIS A 151 24.73 4.80 18.51
CA HIS A 151 24.16 4.07 19.68
C HIS A 151 22.72 4.48 20.02
N ILE A 152 21.93 4.89 19.01
CA ILE A 152 20.53 5.27 19.18
C ILE A 152 19.67 4.00 19.25
N PRO A 153 18.86 3.80 20.31
CA PRO A 153 18.02 2.61 20.41
C PRO A 153 16.90 2.64 19.36
N PHE A 154 16.53 1.48 18.82
CA PHE A 154 15.50 1.33 17.78
C PHE A 154 14.18 2.06 18.10
N ALA A 155 13.74 2.03 19.37
CA ALA A 155 12.53 2.74 19.77
C ALA A 155 12.63 4.25 19.57
N ALA A 156 13.80 4.85 19.79
CA ALA A 156 14.02 6.27 19.56
C ALA A 156 14.01 6.60 18.06
N THR A 157 14.58 5.72 17.21
CA THR A 157 14.49 5.84 15.75
C THR A 157 13.03 5.84 15.29
N VAL A 158 12.22 4.88 15.74
CA VAL A 158 10.80 4.79 15.39
C VAL A 158 10.02 6.02 15.85
N ILE A 159 10.21 6.43 17.11
CA ILE A 159 9.56 7.63 17.67
C ILE A 159 9.96 8.87 16.89
N GLY A 160 11.23 9.04 16.59
CA GLY A 160 11.76 10.17 15.80
C GLY A 160 11.12 10.24 14.42
N ILE A 161 11.10 9.14 13.67
CA ILE A 161 10.53 9.07 12.32
C ILE A 161 9.04 9.37 12.35
N VAL A 162 8.26 8.73 13.24
CA VAL A 162 6.81 8.96 13.32
C VAL A 162 6.48 10.37 13.79
N LEU A 163 7.28 10.95 14.70
CA LEU A 163 7.13 12.34 15.13
C LEU A 163 7.35 13.31 13.96
N LEU A 164 8.37 13.06 13.13
CA LEU A 164 8.65 13.86 11.94
C LEU A 164 7.47 13.80 10.95
N ILE A 165 6.92 12.62 10.68
CA ILE A 165 5.74 12.44 9.83
C ILE A 165 4.54 13.21 10.42
N TRP A 166 4.27 13.05 11.71
CA TRP A 166 3.18 13.75 12.41
C TRP A 166 3.30 15.27 12.30
N LEU A 167 4.52 15.82 12.39
CA LEU A 167 4.74 17.27 12.35
C LEU A 167 4.24 17.91 11.06
N TYR A 168 4.46 17.32 9.89
CA TYR A 168 4.03 17.93 8.62
C TYR A 168 2.60 17.53 8.22
N THR A 169 2.10 16.35 8.66
CA THR A 169 0.76 15.89 8.27
C THR A 169 -0.37 16.48 9.11
N ARG A 170 -0.12 16.86 10.38
CA ARG A 170 -1.14 17.27 11.35
C ARG A 170 -2.04 18.44 10.94
N ARG A 171 -1.63 19.27 9.99
CA ARG A 171 -2.37 20.48 9.60
C ARG A 171 -3.24 20.28 8.37
N SER A 172 -2.70 19.78 7.29
CA SER A 172 -3.28 19.92 5.94
C SER A 172 -3.76 18.62 5.30
N GLY A 173 -3.44 17.46 5.91
CA GLY A 173 -3.91 16.17 5.43
C GLY A 173 -3.68 15.92 3.94
N ILE A 174 -4.71 15.44 3.23
CA ILE A 174 -4.61 15.01 1.83
C ILE A 174 -4.14 16.12 0.88
N ARG A 175 -4.47 17.37 1.15
CA ARG A 175 -4.04 18.50 0.32
C ARG A 175 -2.52 18.64 0.24
N THR A 176 -1.83 18.41 1.36
CA THR A 176 -0.36 18.42 1.41
C THR A 176 0.21 17.13 0.87
N ILE A 177 -0.39 15.99 1.26
CA ILE A 177 0.10 14.65 0.89
C ILE A 177 0.21 14.48 -0.62
N VAL A 178 -0.74 14.94 -1.41
CA VAL A 178 -0.69 14.86 -2.87
C VAL A 178 0.60 15.49 -3.44
N TRP A 179 1.08 16.60 -2.87
CA TRP A 179 2.30 17.26 -3.31
C TRP A 179 3.57 16.63 -2.73
N THR A 180 3.53 16.25 -1.45
CA THR A 180 4.67 15.54 -0.83
C THR A 180 4.89 14.18 -1.46
N ASP A 181 3.82 13.42 -1.75
CA ASP A 181 3.90 12.14 -2.44
C ASP A 181 4.51 12.27 -3.84
N SER A 182 4.15 13.31 -4.59
CA SER A 182 4.75 13.55 -5.91
C SER A 182 6.25 13.83 -5.82
N LEU A 183 6.68 14.61 -4.83
CA LEU A 183 8.11 14.84 -4.59
C LEU A 183 8.82 13.55 -4.17
N GLN A 184 8.19 12.77 -3.30
CA GLN A 184 8.70 11.49 -2.83
C GLN A 184 8.83 10.47 -3.97
N THR A 185 7.83 10.42 -4.86
CA THR A 185 7.87 9.58 -6.06
C THR A 185 9.03 9.97 -6.98
N LEU A 186 9.24 11.28 -7.18
CA LEU A 186 10.37 11.76 -7.98
C LEU A 186 11.71 11.31 -7.39
N CYS A 187 11.89 11.48 -6.08
CA CYS A 187 13.12 11.06 -5.39
C CYS A 187 13.34 9.55 -5.50
N LEU A 188 12.28 8.75 -5.34
CA LEU A 188 12.33 7.29 -5.46
C LEU A 188 12.72 6.84 -6.87
N LEU A 189 12.12 7.41 -7.90
CA LEU A 189 12.41 7.05 -9.30
C LEU A 189 13.80 7.51 -9.73
N LEU A 190 14.25 8.67 -9.27
CA LEU A 190 15.63 9.12 -9.49
C LEU A 190 16.65 8.20 -8.81
N ALA A 191 16.35 7.75 -7.58
CA ALA A 191 17.19 6.78 -6.89
C ALA A 191 17.26 5.44 -7.66
N LEU A 192 16.12 4.90 -8.11
CA LEU A 192 16.07 3.69 -8.93
C LEU A 192 16.89 3.86 -10.21
N GLY A 193 16.70 4.96 -10.94
CA GLY A 193 17.42 5.23 -12.19
C GLY A 193 18.93 5.33 -11.99
N LEU A 194 19.39 6.02 -10.93
CA LEU A 194 20.80 6.12 -10.62
C LEU A 194 21.41 4.78 -10.23
N ILE A 195 20.72 3.99 -9.41
CA ILE A 195 21.19 2.66 -9.00
C ILE A 195 21.34 1.75 -10.22
N LEU A 196 20.33 1.74 -11.11
CA LEU A 196 20.38 0.98 -12.38
C LEU A 196 21.58 1.42 -13.24
N TYR A 197 21.80 2.73 -13.37
CA TYR A 197 22.91 3.29 -14.14
C TYR A 197 24.26 2.86 -13.57
N GLU A 198 24.47 2.98 -12.27
CA GLU A 198 25.74 2.64 -11.61
C GLU A 198 26.01 1.14 -11.66
N VAL A 199 25.01 0.29 -11.39
CA VAL A 199 25.18 -1.17 -11.49
C VAL A 199 25.53 -1.58 -12.93
N SER A 200 24.85 -1.00 -13.93
CA SER A 200 25.15 -1.26 -15.33
C SER A 200 26.57 -0.83 -15.71
N GLY A 201 27.01 0.33 -15.22
CA GLY A 201 28.38 0.83 -15.41
C GLY A 201 29.44 -0.08 -14.78
N GLN A 202 29.20 -0.56 -13.55
CA GLN A 202 30.12 -1.49 -12.87
C GLN A 202 30.20 -2.86 -13.57
N LEU A 203 29.11 -3.30 -14.19
CA LEU A 203 29.06 -4.52 -15.01
C LEU A 203 29.63 -4.31 -16.43
N ASN A 204 30.02 -3.09 -16.81
CA ASN A 204 30.47 -2.70 -18.14
C ASN A 204 29.44 -3.03 -19.24
N LEU A 205 28.14 -2.88 -18.93
CA LEU A 205 27.04 -3.13 -19.85
C LEU A 205 26.55 -1.81 -20.47
N ASP A 206 26.53 -1.75 -21.79
CA ASP A 206 25.78 -0.76 -22.54
C ASP A 206 24.28 -1.13 -22.57
N PHE A 207 23.40 -0.26 -23.10
CA PHE A 207 21.98 -0.53 -23.11
C PHE A 207 21.57 -1.85 -23.81
N PRO A 208 22.10 -2.19 -25.01
CA PRO A 208 21.89 -3.51 -25.62
C PRO A 208 22.40 -4.66 -24.75
N GLY A 209 23.60 -4.52 -24.19
CA GLY A 209 24.18 -5.52 -23.28
C GLY A 209 23.35 -5.74 -22.02
N LEU A 210 22.80 -4.66 -21.46
CA LEU A 210 21.91 -4.73 -20.30
C LEU A 210 20.62 -5.52 -20.65
N VAL A 211 19.99 -5.23 -21.78
CA VAL A 211 18.77 -5.96 -22.22
C VAL A 211 19.12 -7.43 -22.45
N HIS A 212 20.26 -7.72 -23.08
CA HIS A 212 20.72 -9.09 -23.30
C HIS A 212 20.98 -9.82 -21.98
N ALA A 213 21.72 -9.19 -21.05
CA ALA A 213 22.04 -9.78 -19.76
C ALA A 213 20.78 -10.10 -18.92
N ILE A 214 19.78 -9.23 -18.97
CA ILE A 214 18.50 -9.48 -18.30
C ILE A 214 17.75 -10.63 -18.99
N ARG A 215 17.68 -10.65 -20.32
CA ARG A 215 16.91 -11.63 -21.09
C ARG A 215 17.47 -13.05 -20.98
N GLU A 216 18.78 -13.19 -21.00
CA GLU A 216 19.48 -14.49 -20.98
C GLU A 216 19.71 -15.02 -19.54
N ASN A 217 19.33 -14.27 -18.52
CA ASN A 217 19.53 -14.68 -17.14
C ASN A 217 18.53 -15.79 -16.75
N GLU A 218 18.99 -16.75 -15.96
CA GLU A 218 18.16 -17.85 -15.46
C GLU A 218 16.94 -17.39 -14.65
N HIS A 219 17.04 -16.23 -13.99
CA HIS A 219 15.98 -15.62 -13.20
C HIS A 219 15.02 -14.70 -13.99
N SER A 220 15.12 -14.65 -15.33
CA SER A 220 14.26 -13.78 -16.16
C SER A 220 12.89 -14.37 -16.50
N ARG A 221 12.58 -15.55 -15.98
CA ARG A 221 11.29 -16.20 -16.18
C ARG A 221 10.15 -15.38 -15.58
N ILE A 222 9.22 -14.93 -16.46
CA ILE A 222 8.02 -14.16 -16.04
C ILE A 222 6.81 -15.08 -15.87
N PHE A 223 6.56 -15.98 -16.82
CA PHE A 223 5.32 -16.75 -16.87
C PHE A 223 5.50 -18.21 -16.44
N VAL A 224 4.64 -18.68 -15.53
CA VAL A 224 4.59 -20.05 -15.02
C VAL A 224 3.21 -20.63 -15.28
N PHE A 225 3.06 -21.35 -16.41
CA PHE A 225 1.80 -22.02 -16.79
C PHE A 225 1.84 -23.52 -16.51
N ASP A 226 3.02 -24.09 -16.44
CA ASP A 226 3.32 -25.51 -16.43
C ASP A 226 3.13 -26.17 -15.04
N ASP A 227 3.25 -25.40 -13.95
CA ASP A 227 3.09 -25.92 -12.59
C ASP A 227 1.87 -25.32 -11.90
N TRP A 228 0.77 -26.10 -11.82
CA TRP A 228 -0.45 -25.69 -11.13
C TRP A 228 -0.30 -25.70 -9.60
N HIS A 229 0.59 -26.51 -9.05
CA HIS A 229 0.82 -26.58 -7.60
C HIS A 229 1.67 -25.42 -7.10
N SER A 230 2.49 -24.83 -7.95
CA SER A 230 3.30 -23.66 -7.61
C SER A 230 2.44 -22.48 -7.17
N LYS A 231 2.90 -21.76 -6.15
CA LYS A 231 2.35 -20.46 -5.77
C LYS A 231 2.56 -19.42 -6.89
N GLN A 232 3.56 -19.62 -7.75
CA GLN A 232 3.90 -18.71 -8.85
C GLN A 232 3.13 -19.00 -10.14
N ASN A 233 2.15 -19.93 -10.13
CA ASN A 233 1.31 -20.19 -11.30
C ASN A 233 0.62 -18.91 -11.78
N PHE A 234 0.65 -18.68 -13.11
CA PHE A 234 0.13 -17.47 -13.76
C PHE A 234 -1.29 -17.12 -13.31
N PHE A 235 -2.22 -18.08 -13.37
CA PHE A 235 -3.62 -17.79 -13.04
C PHE A 235 -3.80 -17.41 -11.58
N LYS A 236 -3.07 -18.05 -10.66
CA LYS A 236 -3.10 -17.70 -9.23
C LYS A 236 -2.59 -16.28 -9.00
N GLN A 237 -1.42 -15.96 -9.56
CA GLN A 237 -0.79 -14.64 -9.40
C GLN A 237 -1.61 -13.53 -10.07
N PHE A 238 -2.05 -13.75 -11.31
CA PHE A 238 -2.81 -12.77 -12.07
C PHE A 238 -4.16 -12.44 -11.43
N PHE A 239 -4.97 -13.46 -11.10
CA PHE A 239 -6.26 -13.21 -10.44
C PHE A 239 -6.09 -12.65 -9.04
N SER A 240 -5.12 -13.15 -8.26
CA SER A 240 -4.78 -12.55 -6.97
C SER A 240 -4.42 -11.07 -7.10
N GLY A 241 -3.62 -10.72 -8.11
CA GLY A 241 -3.28 -9.33 -8.41
C GLY A 241 -4.51 -8.45 -8.64
N ILE A 242 -5.49 -8.92 -9.43
CA ILE A 242 -6.74 -8.18 -9.65
C ILE A 242 -7.45 -7.89 -8.32
N PHE A 243 -7.65 -8.90 -7.50
CA PHE A 243 -8.40 -8.75 -6.25
C PHE A 243 -7.60 -8.00 -5.17
N ILE A 244 -6.28 -8.18 -5.09
CA ILE A 244 -5.41 -7.39 -4.22
C ILE A 244 -5.54 -5.90 -4.55
N THR A 245 -5.50 -5.54 -5.84
CA THR A 245 -5.67 -4.14 -6.27
C THR A 245 -7.04 -3.59 -5.92
N ILE A 246 -8.11 -4.37 -6.18
CA ILE A 246 -9.47 -3.94 -5.82
C ILE A 246 -9.55 -3.61 -4.33
N VAL A 247 -9.00 -4.45 -3.45
CA VAL A 247 -9.11 -4.22 -2.00
C VAL A 247 -8.13 -3.19 -1.47
N MET A 248 -6.86 -3.26 -1.88
CA MET A 248 -5.81 -2.38 -1.32
C MET A 248 -5.74 -1.01 -2.01
N THR A 249 -6.51 -0.80 -3.08
CA THR A 249 -6.66 0.51 -3.73
C THR A 249 -8.12 0.93 -3.75
N GLY A 250 -9.02 0.12 -4.29
CA GLY A 250 -10.43 0.46 -4.49
C GLY A 250 -11.27 0.48 -3.21
N LEU A 251 -10.96 -0.39 -2.26
CA LEU A 251 -11.64 -0.49 -0.96
C LEU A 251 -10.78 0.05 0.20
N ASP A 252 -9.70 0.75 -0.12
CA ASP A 252 -8.80 1.39 0.83
C ASP A 252 -9.03 2.91 0.84
N GLN A 253 -9.39 3.44 2.01
CA GLN A 253 -9.70 4.87 2.16
C GLN A 253 -8.51 5.78 1.84
N ASP A 254 -7.26 5.36 2.08
CA ASP A 254 -6.07 6.13 1.78
C ASP A 254 -5.95 6.40 0.27
N MET A 255 -6.01 5.34 -0.52
CA MET A 255 -5.88 5.44 -1.98
C MET A 255 -7.11 6.13 -2.60
N MET A 256 -8.31 5.83 -2.09
CA MET A 256 -9.53 6.46 -2.58
C MET A 256 -9.65 7.93 -2.18
N GLN A 257 -9.15 8.33 -1.02
CA GLN A 257 -9.12 9.72 -0.59
C GLN A 257 -8.29 10.60 -1.54
N LYS A 258 -7.18 10.08 -2.07
CA LYS A 258 -6.39 10.74 -3.12
C LYS A 258 -7.19 10.87 -4.42
N ASN A 259 -7.81 9.79 -4.89
CA ASN A 259 -8.69 9.81 -6.06
C ASN A 259 -9.85 10.80 -5.91
N LEU A 260 -10.51 10.81 -4.75
CA LEU A 260 -11.65 11.69 -4.47
C LEU A 260 -11.24 13.16 -4.25
N SER A 261 -9.94 13.47 -4.20
CA SER A 261 -9.42 14.83 -4.20
C SER A 261 -9.36 15.45 -5.60
N CYS A 262 -9.48 14.65 -6.68
CA CYS A 262 -9.61 15.12 -8.05
C CYS A 262 -10.93 15.87 -8.24
N LYS A 263 -10.96 16.79 -9.21
CA LYS A 263 -12.07 17.71 -9.43
C LYS A 263 -13.38 17.02 -9.82
N ASN A 264 -13.29 15.98 -10.63
CA ASN A 264 -14.44 15.24 -11.15
C ASN A 264 -14.08 13.78 -11.45
N LEU A 265 -15.11 12.98 -11.80
CA LEU A 265 -14.96 11.56 -12.11
C LEU A 265 -13.97 11.30 -13.24
N ARG A 266 -14.03 12.10 -14.32
CA ARG A 266 -13.16 11.92 -15.49
C ARG A 266 -11.70 12.08 -15.11
N GLU A 267 -11.36 13.13 -14.36
CA GLU A 267 -9.99 13.33 -13.86
C GLU A 267 -9.53 12.21 -12.93
N ALA A 268 -10.43 11.68 -12.09
CA ALA A 268 -10.11 10.52 -11.24
C ALA A 268 -9.89 9.23 -12.05
N GLN A 269 -10.62 9.04 -13.14
CA GLN A 269 -10.40 7.92 -14.06
C GLN A 269 -9.09 8.07 -14.84
N GLU A 270 -8.78 9.26 -15.36
CA GLU A 270 -7.50 9.59 -16.01
C GLU A 270 -6.32 9.34 -15.06
N ASN A 271 -6.47 9.73 -13.79
CA ASN A 271 -5.52 9.39 -12.73
C ASN A 271 -5.31 7.88 -12.62
N MET A 272 -6.38 7.08 -12.53
CA MET A 272 -6.26 5.62 -12.37
C MET A 272 -5.63 4.94 -13.59
N TYR A 273 -5.91 5.42 -14.81
CA TYR A 273 -5.29 4.88 -16.03
C TYR A 273 -3.79 5.18 -16.07
N CYS A 274 -3.40 6.42 -15.84
CA CYS A 274 -1.99 6.84 -15.83
C CYS A 274 -1.22 6.09 -14.75
N TYR A 275 -1.77 6.00 -13.54
CA TYR A 275 -1.21 5.25 -12.44
C TYR A 275 -1.04 3.76 -12.77
N GLY A 276 -2.09 3.10 -13.28
CA GLY A 276 -2.06 1.66 -13.62
C GLY A 276 -1.07 1.33 -14.74
N ILE A 277 -1.02 2.15 -15.80
CA ILE A 277 -0.06 1.98 -16.90
C ILE A 277 1.37 2.16 -16.40
N SER A 278 1.64 3.16 -15.56
CA SER A 278 2.99 3.44 -15.07
C SER A 278 3.49 2.41 -14.06
N PHE A 279 2.59 1.77 -13.32
CA PHE A 279 2.95 0.83 -12.24
C PHE A 279 3.66 -0.42 -12.78
N VAL A 280 3.23 -0.95 -13.92
CA VAL A 280 3.80 -2.16 -14.54
C VAL A 280 5.27 -1.97 -14.95
N PRO A 281 5.64 -0.95 -15.78
CA PRO A 281 7.03 -0.75 -16.17
C PRO A 281 7.95 -0.41 -14.99
N VAL A 282 7.47 0.31 -13.97
CA VAL A 282 8.29 0.62 -12.80
C VAL A 282 8.63 -0.65 -12.01
N ASN A 283 7.68 -1.57 -11.82
CA ASN A 283 7.98 -2.86 -11.18
C ASN A 283 8.90 -3.73 -12.05
N PHE A 284 8.78 -3.67 -13.37
CA PHE A 284 9.72 -4.33 -14.28
C PHE A 284 11.15 -3.81 -14.08
N LEU A 285 11.35 -2.49 -13.91
CA LEU A 285 12.66 -1.92 -13.62
C LEU A 285 13.21 -2.39 -12.27
N PHE A 286 12.37 -2.52 -11.23
CA PHE A 286 12.81 -3.07 -9.94
C PHE A 286 13.24 -4.54 -10.03
N LEU A 287 12.49 -5.36 -10.77
CA LEU A 287 12.87 -6.76 -11.01
C LEU A 287 14.14 -6.87 -11.85
N SER A 288 14.28 -6.03 -12.87
CA SER A 288 15.52 -5.94 -13.67
C SER A 288 16.71 -5.55 -12.79
N LEU A 289 16.54 -4.61 -11.88
CA LEU A 289 17.58 -4.28 -10.88
C LEU A 289 17.94 -5.52 -10.05
N GLY A 290 16.96 -6.35 -9.67
CA GLY A 290 17.23 -7.60 -8.95
C GLY A 290 18.19 -8.53 -9.71
N ILE A 291 17.94 -8.77 -11.00
CA ILE A 291 18.83 -9.57 -11.85
C ILE A 291 20.24 -8.95 -11.89
N LEU A 292 20.34 -7.65 -12.11
CA LEU A 292 21.63 -6.96 -12.18
C LEU A 292 22.42 -7.05 -10.87
N LEU A 293 21.74 -6.99 -9.72
CA LEU A 293 22.39 -7.14 -8.41
C LEU A 293 22.89 -8.58 -8.20
N LEU A 294 22.16 -9.61 -8.69
CA LEU A 294 22.63 -10.99 -8.65
C LEU A 294 23.85 -11.19 -9.53
N LEU A 295 23.87 -10.63 -10.74
CA LEU A 295 25.05 -10.66 -11.64
C LEU A 295 26.24 -9.93 -10.99
N PHE A 296 26.01 -8.77 -10.39
CA PHE A 296 27.04 -7.99 -9.72
C PHE A 296 27.64 -8.72 -8.52
N ALA A 297 26.79 -9.39 -7.72
CA ALA A 297 27.24 -10.25 -6.63
C ALA A 297 28.13 -11.40 -7.11
N SER A 298 27.72 -12.05 -8.20
CA SER A 298 28.48 -13.15 -8.81
C SER A 298 29.85 -12.67 -9.32
N GLN A 299 29.89 -11.51 -9.99
CA GLN A 299 31.15 -10.93 -10.50
C GLN A 299 32.14 -10.59 -9.39
N LEU A 300 31.66 -10.07 -8.26
CA LEU A 300 32.50 -9.69 -7.12
C LEU A 300 32.72 -10.83 -6.12
N ASN A 301 32.14 -12.00 -6.34
CA ASN A 301 32.12 -13.12 -5.39
C ASN A 301 31.65 -12.72 -3.98
N ILE A 302 30.66 -11.81 -3.88
CA ILE A 302 30.10 -11.38 -2.62
C ILE A 302 29.01 -12.36 -2.20
N PRO A 303 29.07 -12.93 -0.96
CA PRO A 303 28.01 -13.80 -0.46
C PRO A 303 26.72 -13.01 -0.26
N LEU A 304 25.63 -13.50 -0.83
CA LEU A 304 24.32 -12.87 -0.70
C LEU A 304 23.69 -13.19 0.67
N PRO A 305 23.02 -12.22 1.31
CA PRO A 305 22.32 -12.42 2.56
C PRO A 305 21.18 -13.43 2.41
N ALA A 306 20.75 -14.06 3.50
CA ALA A 306 19.67 -15.03 3.50
C ALA A 306 18.31 -14.40 3.13
N ALA A 307 18.06 -13.18 3.59
CA ALA A 307 16.85 -12.43 3.30
C ALA A 307 17.01 -11.61 2.02
N GLY A 308 16.06 -11.74 1.08
CA GLY A 308 16.05 -10.96 -0.17
C GLY A 308 15.98 -9.45 0.08
N ASP A 309 15.28 -9.03 1.13
CA ASP A 309 15.13 -7.62 1.52
C ASP A 309 16.46 -6.92 1.89
N GLU A 310 17.52 -7.68 2.12
CA GLU A 310 18.86 -7.17 2.46
C GLU A 310 19.79 -7.06 1.24
N ILE A 311 19.42 -7.59 0.06
CA ILE A 311 20.29 -7.61 -1.12
C ILE A 311 20.58 -6.19 -1.63
N LEU A 312 19.55 -5.38 -1.88
CA LEU A 312 19.77 -4.01 -2.35
C LEU A 312 20.47 -3.13 -1.29
N PRO A 313 20.08 -3.15 -0.01
CA PRO A 313 20.79 -2.44 1.05
C PRO A 313 22.27 -2.82 1.15
N LEU A 314 22.65 -4.09 1.03
CA LEU A 314 24.04 -4.54 1.03
C LEU A 314 24.88 -3.78 0.00
N PHE A 315 24.44 -3.70 -1.25
CA PHE A 315 25.22 -3.04 -2.29
C PHE A 315 25.15 -1.51 -2.23
N ALA A 316 23.97 -0.96 -1.92
CA ALA A 316 23.75 0.47 -1.93
C ALA A 316 24.28 1.18 -0.67
N ALA A 317 24.16 0.55 0.52
CA ALA A 317 24.52 1.18 1.79
C ALA A 317 25.96 0.88 2.24
N GLU A 318 26.54 -0.27 1.88
CA GLU A 318 27.94 -0.58 2.21
C GLU A 318 28.97 0.05 1.27
N GLY A 319 28.51 0.80 0.26
CA GLY A 319 29.37 1.61 -0.59
C GLY A 319 29.95 0.88 -1.80
N HIS A 320 29.50 -0.35 -2.12
CA HIS A 320 29.94 -1.09 -3.31
C HIS A 320 29.60 -0.37 -4.62
N LEU A 321 28.54 0.45 -4.63
CA LEU A 321 28.07 1.23 -5.78
C LEU A 321 28.45 2.72 -5.70
N GLY A 322 29.32 3.09 -4.74
CA GLY A 322 29.81 4.45 -4.59
C GLY A 322 28.92 5.39 -3.75
N PHE A 323 29.48 6.57 -3.44
CA PHE A 323 28.86 7.51 -2.51
C PHE A 323 27.54 8.12 -3.03
N ALA A 324 27.44 8.38 -4.32
CA ALA A 324 26.20 8.93 -4.92
C ALA A 324 25.03 7.97 -4.73
N VAL A 325 25.24 6.67 -4.98
CA VAL A 325 24.21 5.64 -4.76
C VAL A 325 23.77 5.58 -3.31
N LEU A 326 24.70 5.63 -2.36
CA LEU A 326 24.39 5.66 -0.93
C LEU A 326 23.42 6.80 -0.56
N ILE A 327 23.70 8.02 -1.06
CA ILE A 327 22.84 9.19 -0.80
C ILE A 327 21.46 9.02 -1.45
N PHE A 328 21.40 8.66 -2.74
CA PHE A 328 20.13 8.50 -3.45
C PHE A 328 19.34 7.30 -2.96
N PHE A 329 19.98 6.19 -2.60
CA PHE A 329 19.32 5.06 -1.95
C PHE A 329 18.67 5.49 -0.63
N THR A 330 19.39 6.24 0.19
CA THR A 330 18.88 6.76 1.48
C THR A 330 17.68 7.67 1.26
N ILE A 331 17.74 8.60 0.29
CA ILE A 331 16.61 9.47 -0.07
C ILE A 331 15.43 8.62 -0.58
N GLY A 332 15.69 7.68 -1.48
CA GLY A 332 14.67 6.83 -2.10
C GLY A 332 13.90 5.99 -1.08
N ILE A 333 14.61 5.33 -0.16
CA ILE A 333 13.97 4.48 0.87
C ILE A 333 13.18 5.31 1.88
N ILE A 334 13.68 6.48 2.28
CA ILE A 334 12.98 7.38 3.18
C ILE A 334 11.75 7.98 2.49
N ALA A 335 11.90 8.41 1.23
CA ALA A 335 10.79 8.93 0.43
C ALA A 335 9.66 7.91 0.31
N ALA A 336 9.99 6.68 -0.05
CA ALA A 336 9.02 5.58 -0.16
C ALA A 336 8.34 5.24 1.18
N ALA A 337 9.10 5.29 2.28
CA ALA A 337 8.56 5.03 3.61
C ALA A 337 7.59 6.13 4.07
N PHE A 338 7.98 7.38 3.89
CA PHE A 338 7.19 8.52 4.36
C PHE A 338 5.90 8.65 3.57
N SER A 339 5.94 8.48 2.23
CA SER A 339 4.74 8.49 1.38
C SER A 339 3.70 7.44 1.82
N SER A 340 4.15 6.25 2.21
CA SER A 340 3.25 5.21 2.68
C SER A 340 2.72 5.48 4.10
N ALA A 341 3.55 6.02 4.99
CA ALA A 341 3.20 6.21 6.39
C ALA A 341 2.35 7.47 6.64
N ASP A 342 2.66 8.59 5.99
CA ASP A 342 1.91 9.84 6.15
C ASP A 342 0.50 9.74 5.59
N SER A 343 0.37 9.11 4.45
CA SER A 343 -0.90 8.78 3.82
C SER A 343 -1.74 7.85 4.70
N ALA A 344 -1.13 6.78 5.24
CA ALA A 344 -1.82 5.86 6.14
C ALA A 344 -2.30 6.56 7.41
N LEU A 345 -1.46 7.37 8.09
CA LEU A 345 -1.84 8.10 9.29
C LEU A 345 -2.99 9.08 9.02
N THR A 346 -3.00 9.73 7.86
CA THR A 346 -4.07 10.65 7.47
C THR A 346 -5.37 9.91 7.16
N ALA A 347 -5.31 8.79 6.45
CA ALA A 347 -6.49 7.97 6.13
C ALA A 347 -7.09 7.30 7.37
N LEU A 348 -6.25 6.77 8.27
CA LEU A 348 -6.67 6.23 9.57
C LEU A 348 -7.36 7.32 10.41
N THR A 349 -6.79 8.53 10.44
CA THR A 349 -7.39 9.66 11.14
C THR A 349 -8.74 10.05 10.51
N THR A 350 -8.81 10.11 9.19
CA THR A 350 -10.04 10.44 8.45
C THR A 350 -11.14 9.42 8.73
N SER A 351 -10.85 8.13 8.53
CA SER A 351 -11.83 7.07 8.75
C SER A 351 -12.25 6.99 10.21
N PHE A 352 -11.32 7.07 11.16
CA PHE A 352 -11.70 7.09 12.58
C PHE A 352 -12.59 8.28 12.94
N CYS A 353 -12.24 9.48 12.47
CA CYS A 353 -13.01 10.69 12.73
C CYS A 353 -14.41 10.63 12.14
N ILE A 354 -14.54 10.20 10.89
CA ILE A 354 -15.81 10.19 10.16
C ILE A 354 -16.62 8.94 10.53
N ASP A 355 -16.00 7.75 10.40
CA ASP A 355 -16.70 6.49 10.42
C ASP A 355 -16.94 5.95 11.84
N ILE A 356 -16.02 6.21 12.77
CA ILE A 356 -16.12 5.70 14.14
C ILE A 356 -16.64 6.78 15.11
N ALA A 357 -15.94 7.93 15.19
CA ALA A 357 -16.24 8.97 16.15
C ALA A 357 -17.39 9.90 15.72
N GLY A 358 -17.76 9.93 14.43
CA GLY A 358 -18.85 10.76 13.93
C GLY A 358 -18.62 12.26 14.09
N ILE A 359 -17.38 12.74 13.97
CA ILE A 359 -16.99 14.14 14.14
C ILE A 359 -17.65 15.08 13.10
N SER A 360 -18.21 14.53 12.03
CA SER A 360 -18.94 15.28 10.99
C SER A 360 -20.09 16.15 11.53
N HIS A 361 -20.62 15.83 12.71
CA HIS A 361 -21.65 16.62 13.38
C HIS A 361 -21.12 17.85 14.13
N LEU A 362 -19.81 17.94 14.33
CA LEU A 362 -19.16 19.06 15.00
C LEU A 362 -18.71 20.09 13.96
N SER A 363 -18.73 21.35 14.36
CA SER A 363 -18.32 22.46 13.50
C SER A 363 -17.11 23.21 14.06
N GLY A 364 -16.35 23.85 13.16
CA GLY A 364 -15.32 24.81 13.51
C GLY A 364 -14.14 24.25 14.32
N LYS A 365 -13.72 25.02 15.34
CA LYS A 365 -12.51 24.76 16.13
C LYS A 365 -12.57 23.46 16.96
N GLU A 366 -13.76 23.03 17.37
CA GLU A 366 -13.92 21.80 18.17
C GLU A 366 -13.64 20.55 17.31
N ALA A 367 -14.20 20.49 16.11
CA ALA A 367 -13.93 19.41 15.17
C ALA A 367 -12.44 19.31 14.83
N GLU A 368 -11.77 20.45 14.62
CA GLU A 368 -10.34 20.50 14.35
C GLU A 368 -9.51 20.02 15.56
N ARG A 369 -9.86 20.42 16.78
CA ARG A 369 -9.17 19.97 18.00
C ARG A 369 -9.30 18.47 18.19
N ARG A 370 -10.50 17.90 18.00
CA ARG A 370 -10.74 16.44 18.11
C ARG A 370 -9.97 15.69 17.04
N ARG A 371 -9.98 16.14 15.79
CA ARG A 371 -9.18 15.55 14.71
C ARG A 371 -7.69 15.50 15.06
N LYS A 372 -7.12 16.62 15.55
CA LYS A 372 -5.70 16.69 15.95
C LYS A 372 -5.38 15.72 17.08
N LEU A 373 -6.28 15.55 18.05
CA LEU A 373 -6.12 14.58 19.14
C LEU A 373 -6.15 13.15 18.60
N VAL A 374 -7.14 12.82 17.75
CA VAL A 374 -7.23 11.50 17.10
C VAL A 374 -5.96 11.21 16.29
N HIS A 375 -5.48 12.18 15.51
CA HIS A 375 -4.24 12.02 14.72
C HIS A 375 -3.02 11.73 15.60
N PHE A 376 -2.91 12.40 16.75
CA PHE A 376 -1.86 12.12 17.73
C PHE A 376 -2.00 10.71 18.34
N CYS A 377 -3.20 10.33 18.78
CA CYS A 377 -3.44 8.99 19.36
C CYS A 377 -3.14 7.87 18.36
N ILE A 378 -3.54 8.04 17.09
CA ILE A 378 -3.23 7.06 16.02
C ILE A 378 -1.72 6.99 15.79
N SER A 379 -0.99 8.11 15.82
CA SER A 379 0.47 8.12 15.67
C SER A 379 1.16 7.35 16.81
N VAL A 380 0.69 7.51 18.05
CA VAL A 380 1.20 6.74 19.20
C VAL A 380 0.89 5.25 19.06
N LEU A 381 -0.33 4.91 18.66
CA LEU A 381 -0.72 3.52 18.40
C LEU A 381 0.13 2.90 17.28
N PHE A 382 0.42 3.66 16.24
CA PHE A 382 1.28 3.26 15.11
C PHE A 382 2.70 2.92 15.55
N ILE A 383 3.31 3.73 16.43
CA ILE A 383 4.60 3.42 17.09
C ILE A 383 4.52 2.07 17.80
N GLY A 384 3.45 1.84 18.58
CA GLY A 384 3.25 0.58 19.30
C GLY A 384 3.23 -0.63 18.36
N PHE A 385 2.53 -0.55 17.22
CA PHE A 385 2.49 -1.62 16.23
C PHE A 385 3.85 -1.86 15.56
N ILE A 386 4.62 -0.81 15.26
CA ILE A 386 5.98 -0.96 14.69
C ILE A 386 6.91 -1.68 15.68
N LEU A 387 6.86 -1.32 16.97
CA LEU A 387 7.66 -1.96 18.00
C LEU A 387 7.23 -3.43 18.25
N LEU A 388 5.92 -3.72 18.14
CA LEU A 388 5.40 -5.07 18.20
C LEU A 388 5.90 -5.93 17.03
N PHE A 389 5.96 -5.37 15.82
CA PHE A 389 6.53 -6.06 14.66
C PHE A 389 7.98 -6.49 14.89
N LYS A 390 8.80 -5.66 15.53
CA LYS A 390 10.17 -6.02 15.91
C LYS A 390 10.23 -7.27 16.81
N ALA A 391 9.24 -7.45 17.69
CA ALA A 391 9.21 -8.58 18.60
C ALA A 391 8.75 -9.88 17.95
N VAL A 392 7.97 -9.81 16.86
CA VAL A 392 7.25 -10.97 16.30
C VAL A 392 7.79 -11.41 14.92
N ASN A 393 8.37 -10.52 14.12
CA ASN A 393 8.65 -10.80 12.71
C ASN A 393 10.06 -11.36 12.47
N ASN A 394 10.10 -12.58 11.89
CA ASN A 394 11.32 -13.26 11.43
C ASN A 394 11.25 -13.67 9.94
N LYS A 395 10.28 -13.14 9.16
CA LYS A 395 10.04 -13.52 7.75
C LYS A 395 10.13 -12.31 6.83
N SER A 396 10.09 -12.55 5.51
CA SER A 396 9.95 -11.50 4.50
C SER A 396 8.77 -10.59 4.82
N VAL A 397 9.02 -9.28 4.86
CA VAL A 397 8.00 -8.29 5.22
C VAL A 397 6.92 -8.19 4.17
N ILE A 398 7.25 -8.36 2.88
CA ILE A 398 6.25 -8.31 1.79
C ILE A 398 5.25 -9.47 1.91
N ASP A 399 5.72 -10.68 2.20
CA ASP A 399 4.85 -11.83 2.40
C ASP A 399 3.96 -11.67 3.63
N ALA A 400 4.50 -11.11 4.71
CA ALA A 400 3.72 -10.80 5.89
C ALA A 400 2.61 -9.79 5.60
N ILE A 401 2.89 -8.73 4.82
CA ILE A 401 1.90 -7.73 4.43
C ILE A 401 0.76 -8.36 3.60
N TYR A 402 1.08 -9.14 2.58
CA TYR A 402 0.04 -9.76 1.74
C TYR A 402 -0.74 -10.84 2.47
N THR A 403 -0.09 -11.61 3.36
CA THR A 403 -0.78 -12.58 4.22
C THR A 403 -1.76 -11.87 5.16
N ILE A 404 -1.34 -10.84 5.86
CA ILE A 404 -2.21 -10.04 6.74
C ILE A 404 -3.35 -9.42 5.93
N ALA A 405 -3.04 -8.86 4.75
CA ALA A 405 -4.05 -8.30 3.86
C ALA A 405 -5.08 -9.34 3.45
N SER A 406 -4.69 -10.58 3.14
CA SER A 406 -5.60 -11.65 2.74
C SER A 406 -6.62 -11.99 3.83
N TYR A 407 -6.23 -11.95 5.09
CA TYR A 407 -7.14 -12.19 6.21
C TYR A 407 -7.98 -10.97 6.61
N THR A 408 -7.45 -9.77 6.50
CA THR A 408 -8.10 -8.56 7.00
C THR A 408 -8.92 -7.80 5.95
N TYR A 409 -8.51 -7.81 4.68
CA TYR A 409 -9.27 -7.19 3.59
C TYR A 409 -10.30 -8.13 2.94
N GLY A 410 -10.21 -9.46 3.16
CA GLY A 410 -11.19 -10.41 2.63
C GLY A 410 -12.62 -10.08 3.02
N PRO A 411 -12.95 -9.81 4.31
CA PRO A 411 -14.29 -9.39 4.70
C PRO A 411 -14.76 -8.11 4.01
N LEU A 412 -13.88 -7.13 3.77
CA LEU A 412 -14.21 -5.92 3.01
C LEU A 412 -14.58 -6.26 1.56
N LEU A 413 -13.81 -7.12 0.90
CA LEU A 413 -14.12 -7.60 -0.44
C LEU A 413 -15.51 -8.22 -0.49
N GLY A 414 -15.83 -9.12 0.45
CA GLY A 414 -17.13 -9.78 0.52
C GLY A 414 -18.27 -8.81 0.77
N LEU A 415 -18.11 -7.85 1.68
CA LEU A 415 -19.12 -6.82 1.98
C LEU A 415 -19.42 -5.93 0.76
N PHE A 416 -18.37 -5.43 0.09
CA PHE A 416 -18.55 -4.59 -1.10
C PHE A 416 -19.09 -5.37 -2.28
N ALA A 417 -18.59 -6.58 -2.54
CA ALA A 417 -19.13 -7.46 -3.58
C ALA A 417 -20.61 -7.76 -3.35
N PHE A 418 -21.01 -8.10 -2.11
CA PHE A 418 -22.39 -8.30 -1.77
C PHE A 418 -23.24 -7.05 -2.04
N GLY A 419 -22.77 -5.89 -1.62
CA GLY A 419 -23.46 -4.62 -1.83
C GLY A 419 -23.63 -4.26 -3.31
N LEU A 420 -22.62 -4.54 -4.14
CA LEU A 420 -22.61 -4.22 -5.57
C LEU A 420 -23.42 -5.20 -6.42
N PHE A 421 -23.28 -6.51 -6.17
CA PHE A 421 -23.77 -7.55 -7.08
C PHE A 421 -25.09 -8.19 -6.65
N THR A 422 -25.60 -7.91 -5.43
CA THR A 422 -26.87 -8.50 -4.99
C THR A 422 -27.92 -7.42 -4.69
N PRO A 423 -29.22 -7.65 -5.00
CA PRO A 423 -30.30 -6.78 -4.55
C PRO A 423 -30.74 -7.11 -3.11
N MET A 424 -30.21 -8.16 -2.50
CA MET A 424 -30.63 -8.67 -1.19
C MET A 424 -30.20 -7.73 -0.05
N ARG A 425 -30.88 -7.83 1.08
CA ARG A 425 -30.48 -7.15 2.33
C ARG A 425 -30.22 -8.19 3.40
N PRO A 426 -28.98 -8.32 3.89
CA PRO A 426 -28.67 -9.20 5.00
C PRO A 426 -29.22 -8.61 6.30
N ARG A 427 -29.38 -9.45 7.31
CA ARG A 427 -29.67 -8.98 8.67
C ARG A 427 -28.44 -8.25 9.22
N ASP A 428 -28.43 -6.94 9.16
CA ASP A 428 -27.28 -6.07 9.48
C ASP A 428 -26.59 -6.40 10.81
N ARG A 429 -27.38 -6.79 11.83
CA ARG A 429 -26.87 -7.17 13.17
C ARG A 429 -25.85 -8.33 13.13
N PHE A 430 -25.95 -9.23 12.15
CA PHE A 430 -25.07 -10.40 12.05
C PHE A 430 -23.83 -10.16 11.18
N VAL A 431 -23.76 -9.06 10.48
CA VAL A 431 -22.63 -8.71 9.60
C VAL A 431 -21.28 -8.75 10.32
N PRO A 432 -21.11 -8.17 11.54
CA PRO A 432 -19.85 -8.23 12.27
C PRO A 432 -19.39 -9.67 12.55
N TYR A 433 -20.33 -10.55 12.92
CA TYR A 433 -20.02 -11.96 13.23
C TYR A 433 -19.55 -12.72 12.00
N ILE A 434 -20.20 -12.50 10.83
CA ILE A 434 -19.76 -13.10 9.55
C ILE A 434 -18.37 -12.62 9.19
N ALA A 435 -18.14 -11.31 9.28
CA ALA A 435 -16.86 -10.70 8.93
C ALA A 435 -15.70 -11.18 9.82
N ILE A 436 -15.96 -11.51 11.09
CA ILE A 436 -14.97 -12.10 12.00
C ILE A 436 -14.82 -13.60 11.76
N ALA A 437 -15.91 -14.32 11.54
CA ALA A 437 -15.88 -15.77 11.34
C ALA A 437 -15.16 -16.16 10.04
N SER A 438 -15.28 -15.37 8.97
CA SER A 438 -14.70 -15.67 7.67
C SER A 438 -13.17 -15.82 7.71
N PRO A 439 -12.36 -14.87 8.22
CA PRO A 439 -10.91 -15.05 8.32
C PRO A 439 -10.50 -16.17 9.28
N LEU A 440 -11.29 -16.42 10.34
CA LEU A 440 -11.03 -17.55 11.25
C LEU A 440 -11.23 -18.89 10.56
N LEU A 441 -12.30 -19.03 9.77
CA LEU A 441 -12.56 -20.21 8.95
C LEU A 441 -11.46 -20.37 7.87
N CYS A 442 -11.05 -19.29 7.22
CA CYS A 442 -9.92 -19.32 6.27
C CYS A 442 -8.64 -19.85 6.91
N TYR A 443 -8.31 -19.38 8.10
CA TYR A 443 -7.15 -19.86 8.83
C TYR A 443 -7.25 -21.35 9.18
N ALA A 444 -8.42 -21.80 9.65
CA ALA A 444 -8.65 -23.21 9.96
C ALA A 444 -8.55 -24.10 8.70
N ILE A 445 -9.11 -23.65 7.58
CA ILE A 445 -9.05 -24.37 6.32
C ILE A 445 -7.61 -24.41 5.77
N ASP A 446 -6.87 -23.31 5.81
CA ASP A 446 -5.46 -23.25 5.38
C ASP A 446 -4.62 -24.25 6.18
N ARG A 447 -4.78 -24.30 7.50
CA ARG A 447 -4.09 -25.28 8.36
C ARG A 447 -4.48 -26.71 8.05
N LEU A 448 -5.76 -26.97 7.86
CA LEU A 448 -6.28 -28.32 7.58
C LEU A 448 -5.79 -28.81 6.20
N VAL A 449 -5.83 -27.97 5.17
CA VAL A 449 -5.34 -28.30 3.83
C VAL A 449 -3.84 -28.52 3.86
N PHE A 450 -3.10 -27.65 4.53
CA PHE A 450 -1.63 -27.81 4.68
C PHE A 450 -1.26 -29.14 5.33
N THR A 451 -1.94 -29.52 6.42
CA THR A 451 -1.65 -30.78 7.12
C THR A 451 -2.07 -32.04 6.35
N SER A 452 -3.10 -31.94 5.49
CA SER A 452 -3.61 -33.10 4.74
C SER A 452 -2.95 -33.29 3.36
N THR A 453 -2.59 -32.20 2.69
CA THR A 453 -2.10 -32.25 1.29
C THR A 453 -0.69 -31.66 1.11
N GLY A 454 -0.15 -30.96 2.12
CA GLY A 454 1.07 -30.16 2.01
C GLY A 454 0.89 -28.86 1.21
N TYR A 455 -0.33 -28.59 0.68
CA TYR A 455 -0.59 -27.38 -0.08
C TYR A 455 -0.73 -26.17 0.86
N GLN A 456 -0.03 -25.10 0.57
CA GLN A 456 -0.11 -23.83 1.29
C GLN A 456 -0.71 -22.76 0.38
N PHE A 457 -1.83 -22.18 0.83
CA PHE A 457 -2.45 -21.08 0.10
C PHE A 457 -1.50 -19.89 -0.02
N GLY A 458 -1.55 -19.24 -1.17
CA GLY A 458 -0.88 -17.97 -1.43
C GLY A 458 -1.83 -16.78 -1.30
N TYR A 459 -1.69 -15.81 -2.20
CA TYR A 459 -2.50 -14.58 -2.20
C TYR A 459 -3.95 -14.82 -2.60
N GLU A 460 -4.28 -15.97 -3.20
CA GLU A 460 -5.66 -16.41 -3.51
C GLU A 460 -6.54 -16.57 -2.26
N MET A 461 -5.95 -16.69 -1.06
CA MET A 461 -6.69 -16.72 0.19
C MET A 461 -7.57 -15.48 0.39
N LEU A 462 -7.17 -14.32 -0.18
CA LEU A 462 -7.98 -13.11 -0.18
C LEU A 462 -9.33 -13.32 -0.86
N MET A 463 -9.32 -13.94 -2.05
CA MET A 463 -10.55 -14.22 -2.81
C MET A 463 -11.44 -15.21 -2.06
N PHE A 464 -10.84 -16.25 -1.49
CA PHE A 464 -11.56 -17.26 -0.72
C PHE A 464 -12.23 -16.65 0.52
N ASN A 465 -11.50 -15.81 1.27
CA ASN A 465 -12.05 -15.09 2.42
C ASN A 465 -13.19 -14.14 2.03
N GLY A 466 -13.03 -13.38 0.92
CA GLY A 466 -14.10 -12.55 0.37
C GLY A 466 -15.32 -13.35 -0.04
N PHE A 467 -15.12 -14.52 -0.66
CA PHE A 467 -16.19 -15.44 -1.05
C PHE A 467 -16.95 -15.99 0.17
N LEU A 468 -16.25 -16.44 1.22
CA LEU A 468 -16.89 -16.92 2.45
C LEU A 468 -17.74 -15.81 3.11
N THR A 469 -17.22 -14.59 3.16
CA THR A 469 -17.97 -13.44 3.67
C THR A 469 -19.23 -13.19 2.81
N PHE A 470 -19.09 -13.17 1.48
CA PHE A 470 -20.22 -12.99 0.56
C PHE A 470 -21.29 -14.08 0.75
N MET A 471 -20.90 -15.35 0.83
CA MET A 471 -21.80 -16.47 1.05
C MET A 471 -22.50 -16.39 2.41
N GLY A 472 -21.77 -16.08 3.48
CA GLY A 472 -22.35 -15.88 4.80
C GLY A 472 -23.41 -14.78 4.83
N LEU A 473 -23.17 -13.65 4.13
CA LEU A 473 -24.15 -12.58 3.98
C LEU A 473 -25.37 -13.05 3.17
N THR A 474 -25.16 -13.81 2.12
CA THR A 474 -26.24 -14.34 1.26
C THR A 474 -27.14 -15.29 2.06
N CYS A 475 -26.58 -16.20 2.84
CA CYS A 475 -27.31 -17.14 3.68
C CYS A 475 -28.21 -16.45 4.73
N LEU A 476 -27.74 -15.32 5.27
CA LEU A 476 -28.49 -14.54 6.27
C LEU A 476 -29.36 -13.44 5.67
N SER A 477 -29.47 -13.41 4.34
CA SER A 477 -30.28 -12.42 3.64
C SER A 477 -31.73 -12.85 3.52
N ILE A 478 -32.64 -11.90 3.72
CA ILE A 478 -34.06 -12.07 3.47
C ILE A 478 -34.33 -11.59 2.05
N LYS A 479 -34.97 -12.41 1.21
CA LYS A 479 -35.53 -11.97 -0.08
C LYS A 479 -36.53 -10.86 0.22
N THR A 480 -36.23 -9.63 -0.04
CA THR A 480 -37.19 -8.53 0.00
C THR A 480 -38.20 -8.74 -1.13
N LYS A 481 -39.39 -9.21 -0.80
CA LYS A 481 -40.55 -9.10 -1.70
C LYS A 481 -40.82 -7.61 -1.94
N ASN A 482 -40.66 -7.16 -3.19
CA ASN A 482 -41.12 -5.89 -3.73
C ASN A 482 -40.91 -4.63 -2.88
N TYR A 483 -39.73 -3.98 -3.05
CA TYR A 483 -39.66 -2.52 -3.06
C TYR A 483 -39.39 -2.10 -4.52
N GLY A 484 -40.52 -1.89 -5.20
CA GLY A 484 -40.52 -1.37 -6.56
C GLY A 484 -39.86 0.01 -6.64
N ASN A 485 -39.12 0.18 -7.69
CA ASN A 485 -38.84 1.44 -8.41
C ASN A 485 -37.93 2.51 -7.84
N THR A 486 -37.34 2.43 -6.65
CA THR A 486 -36.47 3.53 -6.24
C THR A 486 -34.96 3.21 -6.32
N GLN A 487 -34.56 1.94 -6.42
CA GLN A 487 -33.13 1.54 -6.43
C GLN A 487 -32.63 0.97 -7.77
N CYS A 488 -33.50 0.61 -8.70
CA CYS A 488 -33.08 0.24 -10.07
C CYS A 488 -32.58 1.45 -10.89
N ARG A 489 -32.77 2.68 -10.42
CA ARG A 489 -32.18 3.91 -11.01
C ARG A 489 -30.67 4.05 -10.74
N ILE A 490 -30.08 3.17 -9.91
CA ILE A 490 -28.65 3.22 -9.60
C ILE A 490 -27.81 2.47 -10.65
N CYS A 491 -28.39 1.46 -11.33
CA CYS A 491 -27.72 0.68 -12.37
C CYS A 491 -28.17 1.02 -13.82
N SER A 492 -29.15 1.92 -14.03
CA SER A 492 -29.76 2.14 -15.35
C SER A 492 -29.71 3.58 -15.88
N LYS A 493 -28.76 4.39 -15.46
CA LYS A 493 -28.41 5.65 -16.17
C LYS A 493 -26.93 5.91 -16.12
#